data_4f32c0d07418e5a2d20252bea4093ee2
#
_entry.id   4f32c0d07418e5a2d20252bea4093ee2
#
_cell.length_a   1.000
_cell.length_b   1.000
_cell.length_c   1.000
_cell.angle_alpha   90.00
_cell.angle_beta   90.00
_cell.angle_gamma   90.00
#
_symmetry.space_group_name_H-M   'P 1'
#
loop_
_entity.id
_entity.type
_entity.pdbx_description
1 polymer ?
#
loop_
_entity_poly.entity_id
_entity_poly.type
_entity_poly.pdbx_seq_one_letter_code
_entity_poly.pdbx_strand_id
1 'polypeptide(L)'
;PQFHVAISCKGHEMSEDELLDFAHQYLKEMGYGESGQPLLVYSHYDTENTHLHIITSRVAPDGRKIQHSHERRRSQEVIDRILGNDRKKKTEDDIDAAKQYTFSSFAQFKAIMVSMGYEVYQKDGNVFVKHGGKVQKEIPFTEIESLFKSGYRERTRCRQLRSILKKYRDVSSNKEELQKELKTKFGIDIVFFGKKDAPYGYMLVDHANKTVIHGARVLAVEELLDFTTSEERFNRIEDYIDRLLTLNPKITQGEIYSKIRKQRAYIKKGIIYFDGQSRPLKPFMAEAIDRNNRIAMVEMFSPANEAERNLLCKIFKVSRTDLV
;
A
#
# COMPACT_ATOMS: atom_id res chain seq x y z
N PRO A 1 -4.18 38.75 -23.69
CA PRO A 1 -4.08 37.59 -22.79
C PRO A 1 -5.30 36.73 -22.94
N GLN A 2 -5.08 35.47 -23.23
CA GLN A 2 -6.11 34.47 -23.54
C GLN A 2 -6.40 33.64 -22.30
N PHE A 3 -7.67 33.25 -22.10
CA PHE A 3 -8.08 32.20 -21.19
C PHE A 3 -8.43 30.95 -22.00
N HIS A 4 -7.77 29.85 -21.71
CA HIS A 4 -8.02 28.56 -22.36
C HIS A 4 -8.23 27.51 -21.27
N VAL A 5 -9.34 26.79 -21.35
CA VAL A 5 -9.69 25.71 -20.43
C VAL A 5 -10.31 24.55 -21.20
N ALA A 6 -9.98 23.33 -20.80
CA ALA A 6 -10.67 22.12 -21.23
C ALA A 6 -11.57 21.62 -20.08
N ILE A 7 -12.83 21.35 -20.41
CA ILE A 7 -13.82 20.74 -19.50
C ILE A 7 -14.10 19.34 -20.02
N SER A 8 -13.90 18.33 -19.19
CA SER A 8 -14.09 16.92 -19.53
C SER A 8 -14.92 16.22 -18.47
N CYS A 9 -15.84 15.36 -18.90
CA CYS A 9 -16.51 14.40 -18.03
C CYS A 9 -16.01 12.98 -18.32
N LYS A 10 -16.15 12.09 -17.35
CA LYS A 10 -15.70 10.70 -17.49
C LYS A 10 -16.64 9.94 -18.41
N GLY A 11 -16.09 9.32 -19.47
CA GLY A 11 -16.88 8.61 -20.45
C GLY A 11 -17.94 9.52 -21.07
N HIS A 12 -19.20 9.09 -21.03
CA HIS A 12 -20.38 9.80 -21.53
C HIS A 12 -21.38 10.15 -20.41
N GLU A 13 -20.87 10.52 -19.22
CA GLU A 13 -21.72 10.93 -18.07
C GLU A 13 -22.58 12.16 -18.38
N MET A 14 -22.13 13.03 -19.30
CA MET A 14 -22.90 14.14 -19.87
C MET A 14 -22.89 14.06 -21.38
N SER A 15 -24.03 14.38 -22.00
CA SER A 15 -24.09 14.64 -23.43
C SER A 15 -23.31 15.91 -23.79
N GLU A 16 -23.07 16.13 -25.09
CA GLU A 16 -22.37 17.35 -25.53
C GLU A 16 -23.14 18.61 -25.18
N ASP A 17 -24.49 18.59 -25.36
CA ASP A 17 -25.34 19.72 -25.01
C ASP A 17 -25.35 20.03 -23.51
N GLU A 18 -25.42 19.00 -22.65
CA GLU A 18 -25.33 19.17 -21.20
C GLU A 18 -23.95 19.71 -20.75
N LEU A 19 -22.87 19.24 -21.41
CA LEU A 19 -21.52 19.73 -21.14
C LEU A 19 -21.34 21.18 -21.63
N LEU A 20 -22.02 21.57 -22.73
CA LEU A 20 -22.03 22.93 -23.24
C LEU A 20 -22.78 23.88 -22.29
N ASP A 21 -23.95 23.48 -21.82
CA ASP A 21 -24.71 24.22 -20.80
C ASP A 21 -23.92 24.42 -19.51
N PHE A 22 -23.26 23.36 -19.04
CA PHE A 22 -22.34 23.42 -17.93
C PHE A 22 -21.20 24.43 -18.20
N ALA A 23 -20.60 24.40 -19.39
CA ALA A 23 -19.51 25.30 -19.78
C ALA A 23 -19.97 26.77 -19.78
N HIS A 24 -21.18 27.07 -20.27
CA HIS A 24 -21.72 28.42 -20.22
C HIS A 24 -21.95 28.90 -18.77
N GLN A 25 -22.51 28.06 -17.92
CA GLN A 25 -22.69 28.40 -16.50
C GLN A 25 -21.34 28.61 -15.81
N TYR A 26 -20.38 27.73 -16.07
CA TYR A 26 -19.01 27.84 -15.56
C TYR A 26 -18.34 29.16 -15.95
N LEU A 27 -18.40 29.54 -17.23
CA LEU A 27 -17.85 30.79 -17.71
C LEU A 27 -18.49 32.00 -17.04
N LYS A 28 -19.82 31.99 -16.89
CA LYS A 28 -20.55 33.06 -16.19
C LYS A 28 -20.07 33.24 -14.76
N GLU A 29 -19.94 32.15 -14.01
CA GLU A 29 -19.50 32.21 -12.60
C GLU A 29 -18.00 32.52 -12.45
N MET A 30 -17.18 32.18 -13.44
CA MET A 30 -15.77 32.56 -13.51
C MET A 30 -15.56 34.03 -13.92
N GLY A 31 -16.61 34.73 -14.39
CA GLY A 31 -16.57 36.13 -14.83
C GLY A 31 -16.21 36.29 -16.31
N TYR A 32 -16.33 35.25 -17.10
CA TYR A 32 -16.08 35.24 -18.55
C TYR A 32 -17.36 35.17 -19.39
N GLY A 33 -18.54 35.32 -18.79
CA GLY A 33 -19.83 35.17 -19.45
C GLY A 33 -20.56 36.47 -19.78
N GLU A 34 -19.86 37.61 -19.86
CA GLU A 34 -20.49 38.89 -20.22
C GLU A 34 -20.87 38.91 -21.71
N SER A 35 -21.96 39.60 -22.03
CA SER A 35 -22.39 39.79 -23.40
C SER A 35 -21.33 40.55 -24.21
N GLY A 36 -20.98 40.03 -25.39
CA GLY A 36 -19.92 40.62 -26.26
C GLY A 36 -18.51 40.06 -25.90
N GLN A 37 -18.37 39.17 -24.92
CA GLN A 37 -17.11 38.49 -24.67
C GLN A 37 -16.78 37.56 -25.85
N PRO A 38 -15.58 37.67 -26.48
CA PRO A 38 -15.19 36.74 -27.53
C PRO A 38 -15.11 35.32 -26.95
N LEU A 39 -15.80 34.38 -27.57
CA LEU A 39 -15.88 33.01 -27.10
C LEU A 39 -15.78 32.02 -28.27
N LEU A 40 -14.84 31.08 -28.16
CA LEU A 40 -14.74 29.92 -29.03
C LEU A 40 -14.88 28.67 -28.17
N VAL A 41 -15.85 27.82 -28.49
CA VAL A 41 -16.05 26.50 -27.87
C VAL A 41 -16.03 25.46 -28.99
N TYR A 42 -15.26 24.40 -28.79
CA TYR A 42 -15.22 23.28 -29.71
C TYR A 42 -15.06 21.95 -28.95
N SER A 43 -15.71 20.91 -29.47
CA SER A 43 -15.61 19.57 -28.93
C SER A 43 -14.53 18.74 -29.62
N HIS A 44 -13.93 17.83 -28.88
CA HIS A 44 -12.99 16.83 -29.37
C HIS A 44 -13.56 15.43 -29.19
N TYR A 45 -13.33 14.57 -30.21
CA TYR A 45 -13.83 13.19 -30.24
C TYR A 45 -12.70 12.15 -30.33
N ASP A 46 -11.48 12.56 -30.02
CA ASP A 46 -10.25 11.75 -30.11
C ASP A 46 -9.96 10.94 -28.84
N THR A 47 -10.81 11.03 -27.83
CA THR A 47 -10.68 10.32 -26.56
C THR A 47 -11.97 9.62 -26.16
N GLU A 48 -11.87 8.67 -25.20
CA GLU A 48 -13.05 7.98 -24.64
C GLU A 48 -13.94 8.88 -23.77
N ASN A 49 -13.52 10.11 -23.49
CA ASN A 49 -14.23 11.06 -22.64
C ASN A 49 -14.79 12.19 -23.49
N THR A 50 -16.05 12.58 -23.27
CA THR A 50 -16.61 13.80 -23.84
C THR A 50 -15.89 15.02 -23.25
N HIS A 51 -15.33 15.90 -24.09
CA HIS A 51 -14.67 17.09 -23.64
C HIS A 51 -14.82 18.28 -24.58
N LEU A 52 -14.83 19.48 -23.98
CA LEU A 52 -14.90 20.76 -24.66
C LEU A 52 -13.67 21.59 -24.40
N HIS A 53 -13.15 22.25 -25.43
CA HIS A 53 -12.16 23.30 -25.29
C HIS A 53 -12.84 24.65 -25.41
N ILE A 54 -12.50 25.56 -24.48
CA ILE A 54 -13.05 26.89 -24.38
C ILE A 54 -11.91 27.89 -24.45
N ILE A 55 -12.02 28.84 -25.37
CA ILE A 55 -11.06 29.91 -25.56
C ILE A 55 -11.78 31.25 -25.49
N THR A 56 -11.34 32.13 -24.60
CA THR A 56 -11.90 33.46 -24.45
C THR A 56 -10.80 34.50 -24.08
N SER A 57 -11.16 35.78 -24.06
CA SER A 57 -10.28 36.87 -23.65
C SER A 57 -10.24 37.05 -22.14
N ARG A 58 -9.09 37.37 -21.57
CA ARG A 58 -8.95 37.82 -20.18
C ARG A 58 -9.29 39.28 -19.96
N VAL A 59 -9.79 39.93 -21.00
CA VAL A 59 -10.27 41.30 -20.96
C VAL A 59 -11.77 41.29 -21.28
N ALA A 60 -12.56 41.87 -20.41
CA ALA A 60 -13.99 42.03 -20.59
C ALA A 60 -14.30 43.00 -21.73
N PRO A 61 -15.55 42.99 -22.30
CA PRO A 61 -15.91 43.89 -23.39
C PRO A 61 -15.74 45.38 -23.06
N ASP A 62 -15.83 45.75 -21.79
CA ASP A 62 -15.61 47.12 -21.30
C ASP A 62 -14.13 47.51 -21.14
N GLY A 63 -13.20 46.63 -21.49
CA GLY A 63 -11.74 46.82 -21.36
C GLY A 63 -11.19 46.44 -19.98
N ARG A 64 -11.99 46.10 -19.01
CA ARG A 64 -11.57 45.68 -17.67
C ARG A 64 -10.87 44.33 -17.71
N LYS A 65 -9.78 44.17 -16.99
CA LYS A 65 -9.10 42.88 -16.83
C LYS A 65 -9.89 41.98 -15.90
N ILE A 66 -10.25 40.79 -16.37
CA ILE A 66 -10.94 39.80 -15.58
C ILE A 66 -10.02 39.22 -14.51
N GLN A 67 -10.53 39.08 -13.30
CA GLN A 67 -9.81 38.53 -12.14
C GLN A 67 -9.24 37.13 -12.44
N HIS A 68 -7.91 37.00 -12.36
CA HIS A 68 -7.23 35.73 -12.66
C HIS A 68 -6.39 35.17 -11.49
N SER A 69 -6.34 35.87 -10.34
CA SER A 69 -5.65 35.37 -9.16
C SER A 69 -6.37 34.12 -8.63
N HIS A 70 -5.57 33.13 -8.23
CA HIS A 70 -6.06 31.84 -7.73
C HIS A 70 -7.08 31.15 -8.65
N GLU A 71 -6.98 31.35 -9.96
CA GLU A 71 -7.94 30.89 -10.96
C GLU A 71 -8.24 29.37 -10.87
N ARG A 72 -7.20 28.57 -10.65
CA ARG A 72 -7.34 27.13 -10.47
C ARG A 72 -8.25 26.75 -9.30
N ARG A 73 -8.12 27.43 -8.17
CA ARG A 73 -8.93 27.20 -6.98
C ARG A 73 -10.36 27.67 -7.19
N ARG A 74 -10.55 28.86 -7.75
CA ARG A 74 -11.88 29.40 -8.11
C ARG A 74 -12.59 28.48 -9.09
N SER A 75 -11.90 27.97 -10.10
CA SER A 75 -12.44 27.02 -11.08
C SER A 75 -13.03 25.80 -10.39
N GLN A 76 -12.30 25.18 -9.45
CA GLN A 76 -12.82 24.04 -8.70
C GLN A 76 -14.03 24.41 -7.82
N GLU A 77 -14.00 25.57 -7.16
CA GLU A 77 -15.12 26.05 -6.33
C GLU A 77 -16.37 26.30 -7.16
N VAL A 78 -16.22 26.81 -8.38
CA VAL A 78 -17.31 27.01 -9.34
C VAL A 78 -17.88 25.67 -9.80
N ILE A 79 -17.03 24.73 -10.21
CA ILE A 79 -17.45 23.39 -10.64
C ILE A 79 -18.25 22.71 -9.53
N ASP A 80 -17.73 22.72 -8.29
CA ASP A 80 -18.42 22.10 -7.16
C ASP A 80 -19.80 22.74 -6.89
N ARG A 81 -19.90 24.05 -7.06
CA ARG A 81 -21.17 24.79 -6.87
C ARG A 81 -22.19 24.42 -7.93
N ILE A 82 -21.78 24.39 -9.22
CA ILE A 82 -22.67 24.04 -10.32
C ILE A 82 -23.17 22.60 -10.18
N LEU A 83 -22.28 21.68 -9.79
CA LEU A 83 -22.61 20.27 -9.57
C LEU A 83 -23.40 20.02 -8.26
N GLY A 84 -23.65 21.06 -7.47
CA GLY A 84 -24.31 20.90 -6.17
C GLY A 84 -23.46 20.16 -5.12
N ASN A 85 -22.17 20.01 -5.37
CA ASN A 85 -21.24 19.38 -4.46
C ASN A 85 -20.94 20.31 -3.26
N ASP A 86 -21.81 20.29 -2.26
CA ASP A 86 -21.52 20.96 -0.99
C ASP A 86 -20.39 20.22 -0.26
N ARG A 87 -19.15 20.68 -0.50
CA ARG A 87 -17.96 20.09 0.12
C ARG A 87 -18.03 20.07 1.63
N LYS A 88 -18.68 21.05 2.23
CA LYS A 88 -18.83 21.09 3.70
C LYS A 88 -19.75 19.98 4.16
N LYS A 89 -20.92 19.87 3.53
CA LYS A 89 -21.89 18.82 3.83
C LYS A 89 -21.30 17.44 3.60
N LYS A 90 -20.64 17.23 2.44
CA LYS A 90 -19.93 15.96 2.17
C LYS A 90 -18.87 15.66 3.22
N THR A 91 -18.11 16.67 3.66
CA THR A 91 -17.10 16.48 4.71
C THR A 91 -17.75 16.09 6.04
N GLU A 92 -18.90 16.68 6.39
CA GLU A 92 -19.66 16.32 7.59
C GLU A 92 -20.16 14.87 7.50
N ASP A 93 -20.76 14.48 6.39
CA ASP A 93 -21.24 13.12 6.15
C ASP A 93 -20.07 12.10 6.23
N ASP A 94 -18.92 12.41 5.65
CA ASP A 94 -17.73 11.56 5.69
C ASP A 94 -17.12 11.47 7.11
N ILE A 95 -17.15 12.56 7.89
CA ILE A 95 -16.74 12.56 9.31
C ILE A 95 -17.68 11.67 10.12
N ASP A 96 -18.99 11.79 9.92
CA ASP A 96 -19.96 10.96 10.64
C ASP A 96 -19.85 9.48 10.23
N ALA A 97 -19.56 9.19 8.96
CA ALA A 97 -19.22 7.85 8.53
C ALA A 97 -17.93 7.32 9.19
N ALA A 98 -16.89 8.17 9.30
CA ALA A 98 -15.63 7.82 9.96
C ALA A 98 -15.80 7.52 11.45
N LYS A 99 -16.68 8.25 12.16
CA LYS A 99 -17.01 7.99 13.57
C LYS A 99 -17.65 6.63 13.82
N GLN A 100 -18.23 5.99 12.80
CA GLN A 100 -18.82 4.66 12.90
C GLN A 100 -17.76 3.54 12.91
N TYR A 101 -16.50 3.84 12.59
CA TYR A 101 -15.43 2.86 12.62
C TYR A 101 -14.99 2.52 14.04
N THR A 102 -14.44 1.33 14.21
CA THR A 102 -13.77 0.94 15.44
C THR A 102 -12.30 1.36 15.37
N PHE A 103 -11.90 2.32 16.21
CA PHE A 103 -10.55 2.83 16.35
C PHE A 103 -10.21 3.13 17.80
N SER A 104 -8.92 3.14 18.15
CA SER A 104 -8.42 3.31 19.52
C SER A 104 -7.44 4.48 19.69
N SER A 105 -7.25 5.27 18.64
CA SER A 105 -6.33 6.42 18.67
C SER A 105 -6.64 7.42 17.58
N PHE A 106 -6.20 8.66 17.79
CA PHE A 106 -6.30 9.71 16.77
C PHE A 106 -5.59 9.33 15.46
N ALA A 107 -4.46 8.63 15.54
CA ALA A 107 -3.74 8.18 14.34
C ALA A 107 -4.59 7.23 13.46
N GLN A 108 -5.42 6.39 14.08
CA GLN A 108 -6.35 5.52 13.37
C GLN A 108 -7.52 6.32 12.76
N PHE A 109 -8.10 7.26 13.49
CA PHE A 109 -9.11 8.17 12.94
C PHE A 109 -8.57 8.97 11.76
N LYS A 110 -7.35 9.52 11.91
CA LYS A 110 -6.64 10.19 10.80
C LYS A 110 -6.48 9.28 9.58
N ALA A 111 -6.14 8.00 9.78
CA ALA A 111 -5.99 7.04 8.67
C ALA A 111 -7.31 6.81 7.93
N ILE A 112 -8.46 6.75 8.63
CA ILE A 112 -9.79 6.66 8.01
C ILE A 112 -10.02 7.88 7.12
N MET A 113 -9.83 9.09 7.66
CA MET A 113 -10.07 10.32 6.92
C MET A 113 -9.12 10.48 5.71
N VAL A 114 -7.85 10.06 5.87
CA VAL A 114 -6.88 10.04 4.76
C VAL A 114 -7.32 9.08 3.64
N SER A 115 -7.88 7.91 3.98
CA SER A 115 -8.41 6.97 2.99
C SER A 115 -9.61 7.52 2.21
N MET A 116 -10.32 8.49 2.79
CA MET A 116 -11.44 9.24 2.18
C MET A 116 -10.95 10.51 1.43
N GLY A 117 -9.63 10.78 1.39
CA GLY A 117 -9.04 11.91 0.65
C GLY A 117 -8.88 13.21 1.45
N TYR A 118 -8.98 13.16 2.78
CA TYR A 118 -8.81 14.31 3.64
C TYR A 118 -7.41 14.41 4.25
N GLU A 119 -6.93 15.62 4.48
CA GLU A 119 -5.82 15.91 5.37
C GLU A 119 -6.36 16.21 6.77
N VAL A 120 -5.79 15.56 7.80
CA VAL A 120 -6.22 15.75 9.18
C VAL A 120 -5.03 16.02 10.08
N TYR A 121 -5.14 17.06 10.92
CA TYR A 121 -4.16 17.38 11.95
C TYR A 121 -4.83 17.88 13.21
N GLN A 122 -4.12 17.77 14.33
CA GLN A 122 -4.56 18.27 15.63
C GLN A 122 -3.76 19.53 15.98
N LYS A 123 -4.44 20.53 16.47
CA LYS A 123 -3.83 21.77 16.97
C LYS A 123 -4.77 22.40 18.02
N ASP A 124 -4.19 22.93 19.11
CA ASP A 124 -4.87 23.71 20.15
C ASP A 124 -6.16 23.04 20.69
N GLY A 125 -6.12 21.71 20.90
CA GLY A 125 -7.26 20.93 21.41
C GLY A 125 -8.33 20.60 20.37
N ASN A 126 -8.16 20.99 19.12
CA ASN A 126 -9.10 20.73 18.02
C ASN A 126 -8.47 19.89 16.91
N VAL A 127 -9.32 19.16 16.20
CA VAL A 127 -9.02 18.40 14.99
C VAL A 127 -9.49 19.18 13.78
N PHE A 128 -8.60 19.46 12.88
CA PHE A 128 -8.87 20.18 11.63
C PHE A 128 -8.91 19.19 10.47
N VAL A 129 -10.05 19.17 9.76
CA VAL A 129 -10.26 18.36 8.57
C VAL A 129 -10.15 19.27 7.35
N LYS A 130 -9.16 19.00 6.48
CA LYS A 130 -8.89 19.79 5.27
C LYS A 130 -9.17 18.96 4.02
N HIS A 131 -9.69 19.63 3.00
CA HIS A 131 -9.81 19.09 1.66
C HIS A 131 -9.50 20.19 0.63
N GLY A 132 -8.72 19.87 -0.39
CA GLY A 132 -8.32 20.86 -1.42
C GLY A 132 -7.56 22.07 -0.84
N GLY A 133 -6.76 21.87 0.22
CA GLY A 133 -5.96 22.92 0.86
C GLY A 133 -6.72 23.84 1.82
N LYS A 134 -8.06 23.69 1.96
CA LYS A 134 -8.90 24.48 2.89
C LYS A 134 -9.39 23.63 4.05
N VAL A 135 -9.48 24.22 5.24
CA VAL A 135 -10.18 23.62 6.38
C VAL A 135 -11.67 23.62 6.06
N GLN A 136 -12.28 22.44 6.09
CA GLN A 136 -13.72 22.24 5.85
C GLN A 136 -14.49 22.16 7.17
N LYS A 137 -13.89 21.53 8.18
CA LYS A 137 -14.49 21.33 9.51
C LYS A 137 -13.42 21.37 10.59
N GLU A 138 -13.81 21.90 11.75
CA GLU A 138 -13.07 21.86 13.01
C GLU A 138 -13.92 21.07 14.02
N ILE A 139 -13.31 20.15 14.76
CA ILE A 139 -13.97 19.25 15.71
C ILE A 139 -13.18 19.29 17.01
N PRO A 140 -13.80 19.43 18.19
CA PRO A 140 -13.10 19.29 19.46
C PRO A 140 -12.42 17.91 19.54
N PHE A 141 -11.15 17.86 19.95
CA PHE A 141 -10.43 16.59 20.07
C PHE A 141 -11.11 15.63 21.05
N THR A 142 -11.70 16.16 22.11
CA THR A 142 -12.47 15.39 23.12
C THR A 142 -13.63 14.60 22.51
N GLU A 143 -14.25 15.11 21.45
CA GLU A 143 -15.31 14.40 20.74
C GLU A 143 -14.77 13.14 20.06
N ILE A 144 -13.63 13.23 19.38
CA ILE A 144 -13.00 12.08 18.74
C ILE A 144 -12.41 11.12 19.78
N GLU A 145 -11.82 11.65 20.85
CA GLU A 145 -11.25 10.86 21.94
C GLU A 145 -12.31 10.02 22.66
N SER A 146 -13.52 10.54 22.84
CA SER A 146 -14.64 9.82 23.44
C SER A 146 -15.06 8.56 22.70
N LEU A 147 -14.70 8.46 21.41
CA LEU A 147 -15.00 7.34 20.54
C LEU A 147 -13.91 6.25 20.56
N PHE A 148 -12.79 6.47 21.25
CA PHE A 148 -11.72 5.49 21.32
C PHE A 148 -12.17 4.21 22.02
N LYS A 149 -12.11 3.09 21.29
CA LYS A 149 -12.44 1.76 21.80
C LYS A 149 -11.15 1.02 22.15
N SER A 150 -10.91 0.77 23.44
CA SER A 150 -9.77 -0.04 23.87
C SER A 150 -10.06 -1.55 23.77
N GLY A 151 -9.02 -2.34 23.54
CA GLY A 151 -9.09 -3.80 23.65
C GLY A 151 -9.56 -4.56 22.42
N TYR A 152 -9.92 -3.90 21.31
CA TYR A 152 -10.31 -4.59 20.08
C TYR A 152 -9.14 -5.35 19.44
N ARG A 153 -9.18 -6.67 19.50
CA ARG A 153 -8.15 -7.57 18.95
C ARG A 153 -8.78 -8.65 18.09
N GLU A 154 -8.95 -8.38 16.81
CA GLU A 154 -9.39 -9.40 15.85
C GLU A 154 -8.22 -10.25 15.32
N ARG A 155 -7.81 -11.25 16.08
CA ARG A 155 -6.74 -12.17 15.65
C ARG A 155 -7.09 -12.89 14.34
N THR A 156 -8.34 -13.28 14.17
CA THR A 156 -8.82 -13.97 12.96
C THR A 156 -8.73 -13.06 11.74
N ARG A 157 -9.19 -11.81 11.86
CA ARG A 157 -9.13 -10.84 10.76
C ARG A 157 -7.69 -10.49 10.40
N CYS A 158 -6.80 -10.32 11.39
CA CYS A 158 -5.37 -10.11 11.12
C CYS A 158 -4.75 -11.25 10.32
N ARG A 159 -5.11 -12.53 10.59
CA ARG A 159 -4.63 -13.68 9.81
C ARG A 159 -5.14 -13.65 8.37
N GLN A 160 -6.43 -13.35 8.17
CA GLN A 160 -7.02 -13.22 6.84
C GLN A 160 -6.34 -12.09 6.05
N LEU A 161 -6.22 -10.92 6.66
CA LEU A 161 -5.55 -9.77 6.04
C LEU A 161 -4.09 -10.08 5.69
N ARG A 162 -3.38 -10.79 6.57
CA ARG A 162 -2.01 -11.23 6.27
C ARG A 162 -1.93 -12.11 5.02
N SER A 163 -2.84 -13.07 4.89
CA SER A 163 -2.88 -13.94 3.71
C SER A 163 -3.22 -13.17 2.42
N ILE A 164 -4.17 -12.23 2.52
CA ILE A 164 -4.54 -11.34 1.41
C ILE A 164 -3.34 -10.46 1.01
N LEU A 165 -2.71 -9.77 1.98
CA LEU A 165 -1.57 -8.90 1.71
C LEU A 165 -0.42 -9.64 1.02
N LYS A 166 -0.07 -10.83 1.51
CA LYS A 166 0.99 -11.65 0.91
C LYS A 166 0.66 -12.05 -0.53
N LYS A 167 -0.54 -12.58 -0.75
CA LYS A 167 -0.98 -13.01 -2.08
C LYS A 167 -0.94 -11.86 -3.08
N TYR A 168 -1.47 -10.69 -2.69
CA TYR A 168 -1.57 -9.56 -3.62
C TYR A 168 -0.24 -8.82 -3.79
N ARG A 169 0.62 -8.77 -2.76
CA ARG A 169 2.00 -8.31 -2.89
C ARG A 169 2.77 -9.13 -3.94
N ASP A 170 2.63 -10.45 -3.91
CA ASP A 170 3.38 -11.36 -4.82
C ASP A 170 2.97 -11.22 -6.29
N VAL A 171 1.79 -10.64 -6.57
CA VAL A 171 1.31 -10.39 -7.94
C VAL A 171 1.33 -8.91 -8.33
N SER A 172 1.69 -8.01 -7.42
CA SER A 172 1.82 -6.57 -7.67
C SER A 172 3.28 -6.22 -7.93
N SER A 173 3.51 -5.25 -8.82
CA SER A 173 4.86 -4.77 -9.17
C SER A 173 5.34 -3.63 -8.26
N ASN A 174 4.42 -2.93 -7.59
CA ASN A 174 4.70 -1.79 -6.73
C ASN A 174 3.57 -1.56 -5.71
N LYS A 175 3.78 -0.59 -4.80
CA LYS A 175 2.82 -0.32 -3.72
C LYS A 175 1.52 0.31 -4.22
N GLU A 176 1.56 1.11 -5.28
CA GLU A 176 0.39 1.75 -5.87
C GLU A 176 -0.57 0.72 -6.47
N GLU A 177 -0.01 -0.27 -7.18
CA GLU A 177 -0.78 -1.39 -7.72
C GLU A 177 -1.38 -2.23 -6.60
N LEU A 178 -0.60 -2.56 -5.56
CA LEU A 178 -1.08 -3.27 -4.38
C LEU A 178 -2.25 -2.52 -3.70
N GLN A 179 -2.11 -1.21 -3.49
CA GLN A 179 -3.19 -0.39 -2.90
C GLN A 179 -4.46 -0.42 -3.76
N LYS A 180 -4.33 -0.28 -5.07
CA LYS A 180 -5.45 -0.32 -6.02
C LYS A 180 -6.17 -1.67 -5.98
N GLU A 181 -5.42 -2.76 -6.04
CA GLU A 181 -5.97 -4.13 -6.02
C GLU A 181 -6.74 -4.41 -4.72
N LEU A 182 -6.17 -4.04 -3.56
CA LEU A 182 -6.81 -4.26 -2.26
C LEU A 182 -8.05 -3.40 -2.08
N LYS A 183 -8.02 -2.16 -2.53
CA LYS A 183 -9.19 -1.26 -2.49
C LYS A 183 -10.32 -1.78 -3.35
N THR A 184 -10.02 -2.14 -4.60
CA THR A 184 -11.03 -2.58 -5.57
C THR A 184 -11.66 -3.92 -5.20
N LYS A 185 -10.85 -4.90 -4.73
CA LYS A 185 -11.33 -6.26 -4.50
C LYS A 185 -11.87 -6.50 -3.09
N PHE A 186 -11.38 -5.76 -2.10
CA PHE A 186 -11.69 -6.02 -0.69
C PHE A 186 -12.19 -4.80 0.07
N GLY A 187 -12.23 -3.62 -0.54
CA GLY A 187 -12.54 -2.38 0.16
C GLY A 187 -11.54 -2.08 1.29
N ILE A 188 -10.25 -2.40 1.08
CA ILE A 188 -9.19 -2.17 2.05
C ILE A 188 -8.25 -1.10 1.52
N ASP A 189 -8.12 0.00 2.25
CA ASP A 189 -7.12 1.02 1.98
C ASP A 189 -5.87 0.82 2.86
N ILE A 190 -4.69 0.98 2.25
CA ILE A 190 -3.41 1.02 2.98
C ILE A 190 -2.99 2.47 3.11
N VAL A 191 -2.88 2.97 4.33
CA VAL A 191 -2.39 4.32 4.62
C VAL A 191 -0.98 4.21 5.18
N PHE A 192 0.02 4.64 4.41
CA PHE A 192 1.42 4.64 4.81
C PHE A 192 1.80 5.88 5.60
N PHE A 193 2.76 5.73 6.52
CA PHE A 193 3.32 6.80 7.33
C PHE A 193 4.80 6.96 7.07
N GLY A 194 5.26 8.21 7.03
CA GLY A 194 6.66 8.56 6.76
C GLY A 194 6.87 9.12 5.35
N LYS A 195 8.08 8.98 4.85
CA LYS A 195 8.41 9.44 3.50
C LYS A 195 7.76 8.54 2.45
N LYS A 196 7.39 9.13 1.31
CA LYS A 196 6.73 8.40 0.20
C LYS A 196 7.50 7.15 -0.21
N ASP A 197 8.82 7.23 -0.31
CA ASP A 197 9.68 6.15 -0.81
C ASP A 197 10.26 5.27 0.32
N ALA A 198 10.10 5.68 1.59
CA ALA A 198 10.59 4.96 2.75
C ALA A 198 9.61 5.11 3.93
N PRO A 199 8.41 4.52 3.84
CA PRO A 199 7.46 4.54 4.95
C PRO A 199 7.97 3.66 6.09
N TYR A 200 7.82 4.14 7.32
CA TYR A 200 8.20 3.39 8.52
C TYR A 200 7.07 2.51 9.06
N GLY A 201 5.87 2.65 8.53
CA GLY A 201 4.70 1.88 8.96
C GLY A 201 3.46 2.19 8.12
N TYR A 202 2.38 1.47 8.41
CA TYR A 202 1.11 1.67 7.72
C TYR A 202 -0.07 1.24 8.60
N MET A 203 -1.27 1.68 8.21
CA MET A 203 -2.54 1.19 8.72
C MET A 203 -3.38 0.61 7.59
N LEU A 204 -4.17 -0.39 7.92
CA LEU A 204 -5.20 -0.96 7.05
C LEU A 204 -6.54 -0.40 7.49
N VAL A 205 -7.22 0.29 6.59
CA VAL A 205 -8.60 0.73 6.76
C VAL A 205 -9.49 -0.26 6.05
N ASP A 206 -10.20 -1.06 6.83
CA ASP A 206 -11.13 -2.09 6.36
C ASP A 206 -12.53 -1.50 6.31
N HIS A 207 -12.94 -1.02 5.15
CA HIS A 207 -14.21 -0.32 4.97
C HIS A 207 -15.42 -1.26 5.12
N ALA A 208 -15.26 -2.54 4.74
CA ALA A 208 -16.33 -3.54 4.87
C ALA A 208 -16.67 -3.85 6.33
N ASN A 209 -15.64 -3.93 7.19
CA ASN A 209 -15.82 -4.22 8.61
C ASN A 209 -15.81 -2.95 9.48
N LYS A 210 -15.65 -1.77 8.90
CA LYS A 210 -15.52 -0.48 9.60
C LYS A 210 -14.49 -0.54 10.73
N THR A 211 -13.29 -1.04 10.43
CA THR A 211 -12.19 -1.18 11.40
C THR A 211 -10.88 -0.66 10.86
N VAL A 212 -9.99 -0.25 11.77
CA VAL A 212 -8.63 0.15 11.44
C VAL A 212 -7.64 -0.73 12.19
N ILE A 213 -6.73 -1.34 11.44
CA ILE A 213 -5.76 -2.28 11.99
C ILE A 213 -4.35 -1.74 11.74
N HIS A 214 -3.54 -1.72 12.79
CA HIS A 214 -2.14 -1.33 12.69
C HIS A 214 -1.37 -2.35 11.86
N GLY A 215 -0.68 -1.92 10.81
CA GLY A 215 0.00 -2.80 9.85
C GLY A 215 1.00 -3.75 10.47
N ALA A 216 1.75 -3.31 11.49
CA ALA A 216 2.71 -4.16 12.21
C ALA A 216 2.08 -5.39 12.89
N ARG A 217 0.75 -5.40 13.14
CA ARG A 217 0.03 -6.58 13.66
C ARG A 217 -0.28 -7.60 12.58
N VAL A 218 -0.24 -7.19 11.32
CA VAL A 218 -0.57 -8.02 10.16
C VAL A 218 0.69 -8.46 9.45
N LEU A 219 1.50 -7.52 8.96
CA LEU A 219 2.72 -7.77 8.21
C LEU A 219 3.69 -6.61 8.46
N ALA A 220 4.99 -6.88 8.59
CA ALA A 220 5.99 -5.82 8.69
C ALA A 220 6.03 -5.00 7.39
N VAL A 221 6.31 -3.69 7.48
CA VAL A 221 6.29 -2.80 6.31
C VAL A 221 7.36 -3.18 5.29
N GLU A 222 8.52 -3.64 5.75
CA GLU A 222 9.61 -4.12 4.91
C GLU A 222 9.19 -5.38 4.13
N GLU A 223 8.42 -6.28 4.79
CA GLU A 223 7.88 -7.49 4.16
C GLU A 223 6.75 -7.15 3.18
N LEU A 224 5.92 -6.13 3.50
CA LEU A 224 4.82 -5.68 2.63
C LEU A 224 5.35 -5.04 1.34
N LEU A 225 6.45 -4.29 1.42
CA LEU A 225 7.03 -3.57 0.28
C LEU A 225 8.10 -4.37 -0.48
N ASP A 226 8.33 -5.61 -0.09
CA ASP A 226 9.19 -6.54 -0.85
C ASP A 226 8.36 -7.20 -1.96
N PHE A 227 8.35 -6.59 -3.14
CA PHE A 227 7.60 -7.04 -4.32
C PHE A 227 8.29 -8.15 -5.11
N THR A 228 9.34 -8.77 -4.55
CA THR A 228 9.93 -9.97 -5.16
C THR A 228 8.97 -11.15 -5.07
N THR A 229 8.94 -11.96 -6.12
CA THR A 229 8.08 -13.15 -6.16
C THR A 229 8.52 -14.21 -5.14
N SER A 230 7.62 -15.10 -4.76
CA SER A 230 7.97 -16.22 -3.87
C SER A 230 9.09 -17.08 -4.46
N GLU A 231 9.10 -17.25 -5.78
CA GLU A 231 10.14 -18.01 -6.48
C GLU A 231 11.51 -17.35 -6.38
N GLU A 232 11.60 -16.05 -6.63
CA GLU A 232 12.84 -15.28 -6.47
C GLU A 232 13.37 -15.32 -5.03
N ARG A 233 12.47 -15.30 -4.03
CA ARG A 233 12.86 -15.43 -2.62
C ARG A 233 13.41 -16.83 -2.30
N PHE A 234 12.77 -17.89 -2.82
CA PHE A 234 13.33 -19.23 -2.70
C PHE A 234 14.71 -19.34 -3.35
N ASN A 235 14.89 -18.77 -4.55
CA ASN A 235 16.17 -18.75 -5.23
C ASN A 235 17.24 -18.03 -4.39
N ARG A 236 16.94 -16.88 -3.82
CA ARG A 236 17.86 -16.17 -2.91
C ARG A 236 18.25 -16.99 -1.68
N ILE A 237 17.30 -17.73 -1.09
CA ILE A 237 17.58 -18.60 0.06
C ILE A 237 18.46 -19.78 -0.37
N GLU A 238 18.20 -20.41 -1.52
CA GLU A 238 19.02 -21.49 -2.06
C GLU A 238 20.43 -21.00 -2.38
N ASP A 239 20.59 -19.88 -3.07
CA ASP A 239 21.88 -19.27 -3.38
C ASP A 239 22.67 -18.94 -2.10
N TYR A 240 21.97 -18.53 -1.05
CA TYR A 240 22.63 -18.28 0.23
C TYR A 240 23.09 -19.58 0.89
N ILE A 241 22.28 -20.65 0.84
CA ILE A 241 22.66 -21.98 1.35
C ILE A 241 23.85 -22.52 0.56
N ASP A 242 23.86 -22.37 -0.76
CA ASP A 242 24.97 -22.78 -1.63
C ASP A 242 26.28 -22.08 -1.24
N ARG A 243 26.22 -20.77 -1.04
CA ARG A 243 27.40 -20.00 -0.53
C ARG A 243 27.86 -20.49 0.85
N LEU A 244 26.95 -20.83 1.75
CA LEU A 244 27.30 -21.37 3.07
C LEU A 244 27.98 -22.72 2.95
N LEU A 245 27.53 -23.61 2.09
CA LEU A 245 28.14 -24.91 1.80
C LEU A 245 29.53 -24.75 1.14
N THR A 246 29.66 -23.78 0.25
CA THR A 246 30.95 -23.47 -0.41
C THR A 246 31.98 -22.92 0.58
N LEU A 247 31.54 -21.99 1.48
CA LEU A 247 32.44 -21.39 2.49
C LEU A 247 32.77 -22.31 3.65
N ASN A 248 31.86 -23.19 4.02
CA ASN A 248 32.04 -24.22 5.04
C ASN A 248 31.48 -25.54 4.54
N PRO A 249 32.27 -26.38 3.85
CA PRO A 249 31.81 -27.66 3.31
C PRO A 249 31.29 -28.66 4.35
N LYS A 250 31.63 -28.48 5.64
CA LYS A 250 31.19 -29.32 6.76
C LYS A 250 30.00 -28.72 7.54
N ILE A 251 29.41 -27.62 7.08
CA ILE A 251 28.29 -26.95 7.77
C ILE A 251 27.09 -27.89 7.93
N THR A 252 26.54 -27.94 9.13
CA THR A 252 25.39 -28.78 9.48
C THR A 252 24.05 -28.06 9.20
N GLN A 253 22.96 -28.83 9.14
CA GLN A 253 21.60 -28.26 9.00
C GLN A 253 21.26 -27.30 10.15
N GLY A 254 21.70 -27.59 11.39
CA GLY A 254 21.46 -26.71 12.55
C GLY A 254 22.13 -25.35 12.40
N GLU A 255 23.38 -25.32 11.91
CA GLU A 255 24.11 -24.09 11.66
C GLU A 255 23.50 -23.29 10.50
N ILE A 256 23.11 -23.96 9.40
CA ILE A 256 22.37 -23.33 8.30
C ILE A 256 21.09 -22.71 8.84
N TYR A 257 20.29 -23.46 9.63
CA TYR A 257 19.07 -22.96 10.24
C TYR A 257 19.30 -21.69 11.04
N SER A 258 20.35 -21.63 11.86
CA SER A 258 20.67 -20.43 12.65
C SER A 258 20.86 -19.17 11.81
N LYS A 259 21.33 -19.33 10.56
CA LYS A 259 21.60 -18.25 9.62
C LYS A 259 20.39 -17.85 8.78
N ILE A 260 19.55 -18.85 8.37
CA ILE A 260 18.36 -18.56 7.53
C ILE A 260 17.08 -18.25 8.32
N ARG A 261 17.03 -18.58 9.63
CA ARG A 261 15.84 -18.34 10.48
C ARG A 261 15.37 -16.88 10.52
N LYS A 262 16.29 -15.92 10.37
CA LYS A 262 15.97 -14.49 10.31
C LYS A 262 15.11 -14.17 9.08
N GLN A 263 15.24 -14.95 8.02
CA GLN A 263 14.42 -14.86 6.80
C GLN A 263 13.13 -15.67 6.91
N ARG A 264 12.80 -16.21 8.13
CA ARG A 264 11.65 -17.08 8.40
C ARG A 264 11.67 -18.38 7.57
N ALA A 265 12.85 -18.80 7.12
CA ALA A 265 13.07 -20.05 6.40
C ALA A 265 13.64 -21.12 7.31
N TYR A 266 13.33 -22.38 7.00
CA TYR A 266 13.97 -23.54 7.64
C TYR A 266 14.03 -24.71 6.65
N ILE A 267 14.94 -25.67 6.95
CA ILE A 267 15.09 -26.91 6.18
C ILE A 267 14.65 -28.08 7.03
N LYS A 268 13.88 -28.97 6.44
CA LYS A 268 13.50 -30.25 7.04
C LYS A 268 13.48 -31.33 5.98
N LYS A 269 14.27 -32.41 6.18
CA LYS A 269 14.36 -33.54 5.26
C LYS A 269 14.61 -33.13 3.80
N GLY A 270 15.56 -32.23 3.55
CA GLY A 270 15.91 -31.77 2.20
C GLY A 270 14.86 -30.86 1.55
N ILE A 271 13.91 -30.33 2.31
CA ILE A 271 12.88 -29.41 1.82
C ILE A 271 13.06 -28.07 2.53
N ILE A 272 13.12 -26.97 1.77
CA ILE A 272 13.05 -25.60 2.29
C ILE A 272 11.59 -25.25 2.52
N TYR A 273 11.31 -24.72 3.70
CA TYR A 273 10.03 -24.12 4.07
C TYR A 273 10.20 -22.64 4.23
N PHE A 274 9.37 -21.86 3.55
CA PHE A 274 9.38 -20.42 3.61
C PHE A 274 7.95 -19.90 3.39
N ASP A 275 7.46 -19.06 4.30
CA ASP A 275 6.20 -18.33 4.19
C ASP A 275 4.96 -19.21 3.90
N GLY A 276 4.91 -20.41 4.50
CA GLY A 276 3.82 -21.38 4.31
C GLY A 276 3.91 -22.20 3.02
N GLN A 277 4.93 -21.96 2.20
CA GLN A 277 5.25 -22.71 1.00
C GLN A 277 6.46 -23.63 1.25
N SER A 278 6.65 -24.60 0.38
CA SER A 278 7.79 -25.53 0.48
C SER A 278 8.31 -25.88 -0.89
N ARG A 279 9.64 -26.04 -1.00
CA ARG A 279 10.34 -26.47 -2.21
C ARG A 279 11.47 -27.45 -1.84
N PRO A 280 11.65 -28.58 -2.57
CA PRO A 280 12.80 -29.43 -2.36
C PRO A 280 14.09 -28.66 -2.68
N LEU A 281 15.12 -28.84 -1.86
CA LEU A 281 16.48 -28.40 -2.16
C LEU A 281 17.01 -29.08 -3.43
N LYS A 282 17.93 -28.42 -4.11
CA LYS A 282 18.70 -29.08 -5.18
C LYS A 282 19.36 -30.34 -4.64
N PRO A 283 19.35 -31.47 -5.38
CA PRO A 283 19.79 -32.77 -4.86
C PRO A 283 21.19 -32.72 -4.21
N PHE A 284 22.16 -32.06 -4.83
CA PHE A 284 23.52 -31.95 -4.31
C PHE A 284 23.62 -31.24 -2.96
N MET A 285 22.76 -30.22 -2.73
CA MET A 285 22.70 -29.50 -1.44
C MET A 285 22.09 -30.39 -0.34
N ALA A 286 21.01 -31.08 -0.68
CA ALA A 286 20.35 -31.99 0.25
C ALA A 286 21.28 -33.12 0.70
N GLU A 287 22.02 -33.71 -0.25
CA GLU A 287 23.01 -34.74 -0.01
C GLU A 287 24.18 -34.25 0.84
N ALA A 288 24.71 -33.05 0.51
CA ALA A 288 25.80 -32.45 1.28
C ALA A 288 25.38 -32.19 2.74
N ILE A 289 24.22 -31.61 2.97
CA ILE A 289 23.69 -31.33 4.30
C ILE A 289 23.46 -32.62 5.07
N ASP A 290 22.88 -33.64 4.46
CA ASP A 290 22.63 -34.93 5.10
C ASP A 290 23.93 -35.63 5.47
N ARG A 291 24.93 -35.64 4.57
CA ARG A 291 26.27 -36.15 4.84
C ARG A 291 26.91 -35.41 6.01
N ASN A 292 26.88 -34.08 6.02
CA ASN A 292 27.46 -33.28 7.10
C ASN A 292 26.81 -33.53 8.46
N ASN A 293 25.47 -33.70 8.48
CA ASN A 293 24.76 -34.08 9.71
C ASN A 293 25.21 -35.45 10.23
N ARG A 294 25.41 -36.43 9.34
CA ARG A 294 25.91 -37.75 9.73
C ARG A 294 27.35 -37.72 10.24
N ILE A 295 28.21 -36.91 9.64
CA ILE A 295 29.58 -36.68 10.13
C ILE A 295 29.53 -36.08 11.53
N ALA A 296 28.76 -35.02 11.72
CA ALA A 296 28.60 -34.36 13.03
C ALA A 296 28.09 -35.33 14.11
N MET A 297 27.21 -36.30 13.75
CA MET A 297 26.77 -37.35 14.67
C MET A 297 27.94 -38.26 15.09
N VAL A 298 28.81 -38.70 14.18
CA VAL A 298 30.00 -39.47 14.52
C VAL A 298 30.91 -38.71 15.50
N GLU A 299 31.17 -37.43 15.20
CA GLU A 299 32.02 -36.57 16.02
C GLU A 299 31.43 -36.30 17.42
N MET A 300 30.12 -36.16 17.53
CA MET A 300 29.39 -35.94 18.79
C MET A 300 29.60 -37.09 19.80
N PHE A 301 29.74 -38.32 19.32
CA PHE A 301 30.05 -39.48 20.20
C PHE A 301 31.50 -39.55 20.67
N SER A 302 32.36 -38.66 20.19
CA SER A 302 33.79 -38.55 20.64
C SER A 302 34.51 -39.90 20.72
N PRO A 303 34.63 -40.68 19.61
CA PRO A 303 35.18 -42.04 19.64
C PRO A 303 36.58 -42.06 20.20
N ALA A 304 36.80 -42.91 21.21
CA ALA A 304 38.09 -42.98 21.95
C ALA A 304 39.20 -43.67 21.15
N ASN A 305 38.84 -44.47 20.13
CA ASN A 305 39.79 -45.19 19.28
C ASN A 305 39.24 -45.40 17.86
N GLU A 306 40.11 -45.90 17.00
CA GLU A 306 39.79 -46.11 15.56
C GLU A 306 38.72 -47.19 15.35
N ALA A 307 38.63 -48.18 16.23
CA ALA A 307 37.62 -49.24 16.13
C ALA A 307 36.23 -48.71 16.41
N GLU A 308 36.06 -47.87 17.44
CA GLU A 308 34.80 -47.21 17.75
C GLU A 308 34.42 -46.24 16.64
N ARG A 309 35.37 -45.42 16.13
CA ARG A 309 35.14 -44.55 14.99
C ARG A 309 34.63 -45.31 13.77
N ASN A 310 35.24 -46.45 13.47
CA ASN A 310 34.81 -47.30 12.35
C ASN A 310 33.39 -47.86 12.55
N LEU A 311 33.04 -48.23 13.77
CA LEU A 311 31.72 -48.72 14.11
C LEU A 311 30.70 -47.60 13.92
N LEU A 312 30.94 -46.42 14.45
CA LEU A 312 30.08 -45.25 14.28
C LEU A 312 29.91 -44.87 12.81
N CYS A 313 31.00 -44.90 12.01
CA CYS A 313 30.94 -44.63 10.57
C CYS A 313 30.02 -45.62 9.85
N LYS A 314 30.03 -46.92 10.22
CA LYS A 314 29.09 -47.93 9.69
C LYS A 314 27.64 -47.64 10.12
N ILE A 315 27.43 -47.30 11.39
CA ILE A 315 26.08 -47.01 11.92
C ILE A 315 25.48 -45.77 11.20
N PHE A 316 26.24 -44.71 11.08
CA PHE A 316 25.77 -43.46 10.46
C PHE A 316 25.95 -43.39 8.95
N LYS A 317 26.45 -44.48 8.31
CA LYS A 317 26.69 -44.56 6.84
C LYS A 317 27.57 -43.40 6.34
N VAL A 318 28.69 -43.14 7.01
CA VAL A 318 29.69 -42.13 6.65
C VAL A 318 30.91 -42.83 6.11
N SER A 319 31.49 -42.33 5.01
CA SER A 319 32.79 -42.82 4.49
C SER A 319 33.93 -42.30 5.37
N ARG A 320 35.02 -43.08 5.49
CA ARG A 320 36.24 -42.61 6.14
C ARG A 320 36.85 -41.39 5.47
N THR A 321 36.74 -41.28 4.16
CA THR A 321 37.20 -40.13 3.38
C THR A 321 36.43 -38.84 3.69
N ASP A 322 35.21 -38.94 4.22
CA ASP A 322 34.40 -37.80 4.56
C ASP A 322 34.79 -37.16 5.93
N LEU A 323 35.59 -37.89 6.73
CA LEU A 323 36.03 -37.41 8.08
C LEU A 323 37.39 -36.69 8.04
N VAL A 324 38.08 -36.73 6.92
CA VAL A 324 39.34 -36.03 6.66
C VAL A 324 39.01 -34.66 6.03
#